data_a0576fa8d6ed463b84a658d3916a2f34
#
_entry.id   a0576fa8d6ed463b84a658d3916a2f34
#
_cell.length_a   1.000
_cell.length_b   1.000
_cell.length_c   1.000
_cell.angle_alpha   90.00
_cell.angle_beta   90.00
_cell.angle_gamma   90.00
#
_symmetry.space_group_name_H-M   'P 1'
#
loop_
_entity.id
_entity.type
_entity.pdbx_description
1 polymer ?
#
loop_
_entity_poly.entity_id
_entity_poly.type
_entity_poly.pdbx_seq_one_letter_code
_entity_poly.pdbx_strand_id
1 'polypeptide(L)'
;MTDPSSTPAADVRLDLFGQNCATLTPVIAARMRQLLSGQVLEVVSDDPTARSGLASWSRLTGNPMLAIVDDGPGRTRYYLARK
;
A
#
# COMPACT_ATOMS: atom_id res chain seq x y z
N MET A 1 22.30 12.21 -8.46
CA MET A 1 20.89 12.40 -8.20
C MET A 1 20.22 11.06 -7.95
N THR A 2 19.39 11.03 -6.95
CA THR A 2 18.65 9.81 -6.64
C THR A 2 17.69 9.48 -7.76
N ASP A 3 17.60 8.20 -8.08
CA ASP A 3 16.65 7.73 -9.07
C ASP A 3 15.33 7.46 -8.38
N PRO A 4 14.31 8.28 -8.59
CA PRO A 4 13.01 8.07 -7.98
C PRO A 4 12.15 7.05 -8.70
N SER A 5 12.61 6.51 -9.80
CA SER A 5 11.79 5.64 -10.63
C SER A 5 11.49 4.31 -9.96
N SER A 6 12.26 3.91 -8.96
CA SER A 6 12.03 2.65 -8.27
C SER A 6 10.80 2.68 -7.37
N THR A 7 10.33 3.87 -6.98
CA THR A 7 9.13 4.00 -6.17
C THR A 7 8.19 5.03 -6.75
N PRO A 8 6.89 4.73 -6.86
CA PRO A 8 5.92 5.70 -7.34
C PRO A 8 5.77 6.87 -6.37
N ALA A 9 5.42 8.02 -6.89
CA ALA A 9 5.08 9.15 -6.05
C ALA A 9 3.72 8.88 -5.40
N ALA A 10 3.65 9.02 -4.08
CA ALA A 10 2.42 8.77 -3.35
C ALA A 10 1.67 10.08 -3.12
N ASP A 11 0.37 10.07 -3.37
CA ASP A 11 -0.49 11.21 -3.10
C ASP A 11 -0.92 11.22 -1.64
N VAL A 12 -1.07 10.04 -1.04
CA VAL A 12 -1.48 9.88 0.35
C VAL A 12 -0.61 8.82 0.98
N ARG A 13 -0.25 9.01 2.22
CA ARG A 13 0.50 8.03 2.99
C ARG A 13 -0.32 7.56 4.19
N LEU A 14 -0.37 6.25 4.39
CA LEU A 14 -1.10 5.63 5.48
C LEU A 14 -0.14 4.76 6.29
N ASP A 15 0.15 5.18 7.50
CA ASP A 15 1.05 4.46 8.38
C ASP A 15 0.24 3.51 9.26
N LEU A 16 0.37 2.22 8.98
CA LEU A 16 -0.35 1.17 9.71
C LEU A 16 0.60 0.26 10.46
N PHE A 17 1.73 0.80 10.85
CA PHE A 17 2.72 0.07 11.63
C PHE A 17 2.09 -0.44 12.93
N GLY A 18 2.34 -1.71 13.25
CA GLY A 18 1.78 -2.33 14.44
C GLY A 18 0.40 -2.93 14.28
N GLN A 19 -0.22 -2.80 13.10
CA GLN A 19 -1.54 -3.37 12.84
C GLN A 19 -1.41 -4.64 12.00
N ASN A 20 -2.35 -5.57 12.20
CA ASN A 20 -2.35 -6.81 11.43
C ASN A 20 -3.20 -6.69 10.17
N CYS A 21 -3.10 -7.71 9.30
CA CYS A 21 -3.80 -7.68 8.00
C CYS A 21 -5.32 -7.57 8.15
N ALA A 22 -5.88 -8.11 9.21
CA ALA A 22 -7.33 -8.06 9.42
C ALA A 22 -7.83 -6.62 9.62
N THR A 23 -6.99 -5.76 10.23
CA THR A 23 -7.34 -4.36 10.40
C THR A 23 -6.85 -3.49 9.26
N LEU A 24 -5.80 -3.90 8.56
CA LEU A 24 -5.23 -3.13 7.46
C LEU A 24 -6.23 -2.97 6.31
N THR A 25 -6.83 -4.08 5.89
CA THR A 25 -7.63 -4.09 4.67
C THR A 25 -8.84 -3.15 4.73
N PRO A 26 -9.64 -3.14 5.82
CA PRO A 26 -10.74 -2.19 5.92
C PRO A 26 -10.30 -0.73 5.92
N VAL A 27 -9.17 -0.45 6.57
CA VAL A 27 -8.65 0.92 6.64
C VAL A 27 -8.18 1.36 5.26
N ILE A 28 -7.47 0.49 4.55
CA ILE A 28 -6.98 0.79 3.21
C ILE A 28 -8.17 0.99 2.26
N ALA A 29 -9.18 0.14 2.34
CA ALA A 29 -10.34 0.26 1.48
C ALA A 29 -11.08 1.59 1.72
N ALA A 30 -11.24 1.99 2.97
CA ALA A 30 -11.88 3.24 3.30
C ALA A 30 -11.10 4.44 2.76
N ARG A 31 -9.78 4.41 2.92
CA ARG A 31 -8.94 5.50 2.44
C ARG A 31 -8.92 5.54 0.91
N MET A 32 -8.89 4.36 0.28
CA MET A 32 -8.85 4.28 -1.17
C MET A 32 -10.11 4.91 -1.80
N ARG A 33 -11.25 4.78 -1.14
CA ARG A 33 -12.49 5.40 -1.64
C ARG A 33 -12.43 6.92 -1.64
N GLN A 34 -11.54 7.50 -0.86
CA GLN A 34 -11.36 8.95 -0.82
C GLN A 34 -10.41 9.46 -1.89
N LEU A 35 -9.70 8.56 -2.56
CA LEU A 35 -8.76 8.95 -3.61
C LEU A 35 -9.47 9.08 -4.95
N LEU A 36 -8.87 9.90 -5.81
CA LEU A 36 -9.32 10.01 -7.19
C LEU A 36 -8.63 8.92 -8.02
N SER A 37 -9.25 8.59 -9.14
CA SER A 37 -8.71 7.60 -10.05
C SER A 37 -7.28 7.97 -10.46
N GLY A 38 -6.38 7.03 -10.33
CA GLY A 38 -4.97 7.24 -10.66
C GLY A 38 -4.11 7.73 -9.53
N GLN A 39 -4.70 8.14 -8.41
CA GLN A 39 -3.91 8.55 -7.26
C GLN A 39 -3.31 7.32 -6.56
N VAL A 40 -2.20 7.53 -5.89
CA VAL A 40 -1.41 6.47 -5.28
C VAL A 40 -1.43 6.59 -3.76
N LEU A 41 -1.71 5.47 -3.11
CA LEU A 41 -1.68 5.34 -1.67
C LEU A 41 -0.44 4.57 -1.26
N GLU A 42 0.36 5.16 -0.39
CA GLU A 42 1.51 4.48 0.22
C GLU A 42 1.08 3.93 1.57
N VAL A 43 1.24 2.63 1.75
CA VAL A 43 0.89 1.95 3.01
C VAL A 43 2.16 1.43 3.64
N VAL A 44 2.37 1.77 4.90
CA VAL A 44 3.52 1.27 5.67
C VAL A 44 3.01 0.24 6.65
N SER A 45 3.61 -0.95 6.65
CA SER A 45 3.18 -2.04 7.52
C SER A 45 4.37 -2.85 8.01
N ASP A 46 4.24 -3.42 9.21
CA ASP A 46 5.22 -4.35 9.75
C ASP A 46 4.68 -5.79 9.80
N ASP A 47 3.48 -6.02 9.30
CA ASP A 47 2.86 -7.33 9.32
C ASP A 47 3.41 -8.19 8.17
N PRO A 48 4.05 -9.33 8.46
CA PRO A 48 4.60 -10.18 7.40
C PRO A 48 3.53 -10.77 6.49
N THR A 49 2.28 -10.88 6.94
CA THR A 49 1.19 -11.40 6.12
C THR A 49 0.53 -10.36 5.25
N ALA A 50 0.86 -9.09 5.44
CA ALA A 50 0.25 -8.00 4.68
C ALA A 50 0.55 -8.10 3.19
N ARG A 51 1.72 -8.60 2.83
CA ARG A 51 2.12 -8.71 1.43
C ARG A 51 1.11 -9.54 0.63
N SER A 52 0.79 -10.75 1.10
CA SER A 52 -0.16 -11.59 0.37
C SER A 52 -1.58 -11.09 0.53
N GLY A 53 -1.93 -10.55 1.68
CA GLY A 53 -3.26 -9.99 1.91
C GLY A 53 -3.56 -8.82 0.99
N LEU A 54 -2.62 -7.90 0.86
CA LEU A 54 -2.78 -6.75 -0.02
C LEU A 54 -2.74 -7.13 -1.49
N ALA A 55 -1.94 -8.13 -1.84
CA ALA A 55 -1.92 -8.63 -3.21
C ALA A 55 -3.28 -9.20 -3.60
N SER A 56 -3.89 -9.98 -2.72
CA SER A 56 -5.23 -10.52 -2.96
C SER A 56 -6.27 -9.41 -3.05
N TRP A 57 -6.21 -8.44 -2.14
CA TRP A 57 -7.12 -7.30 -2.14
C TRP A 57 -7.00 -6.50 -3.43
N SER A 58 -5.77 -6.31 -3.89
CA SER A 58 -5.51 -5.59 -5.14
C SER A 58 -6.20 -6.27 -6.31
N ARG A 59 -6.09 -7.60 -6.40
CA ARG A 59 -6.73 -8.36 -7.47
C ARG A 59 -8.25 -8.31 -7.37
N LEU A 60 -8.79 -8.40 -6.16
CA LEU A 60 -10.23 -8.41 -5.96
C LEU A 60 -10.88 -7.07 -6.30
N THR A 61 -10.22 -5.98 -5.97
CA THR A 61 -10.77 -4.64 -6.15
C THR A 61 -10.37 -4.01 -7.47
N GLY A 62 -9.35 -4.54 -8.13
CA GLY A 62 -8.84 -3.95 -9.37
C GLY A 62 -7.95 -2.73 -9.16
N ASN A 63 -7.63 -2.38 -7.91
CA ASN A 63 -6.68 -1.31 -7.62
C ASN A 63 -5.27 -1.89 -7.71
N PRO A 64 -4.47 -1.51 -8.72
CA PRO A 64 -3.19 -2.17 -8.93
C PRO A 64 -2.18 -1.86 -7.84
N MET A 65 -1.40 -2.86 -7.47
CA MET A 65 -0.27 -2.67 -6.60
C MET A 65 0.94 -2.34 -7.48
N LEU A 66 1.44 -1.13 -7.36
CA LEU A 66 2.49 -0.64 -8.24
C LEU A 66 3.87 -1.08 -7.80
N ALA A 67 4.10 -1.17 -6.49
CA ALA A 67 5.41 -1.52 -5.97
C ALA A 67 5.31 -1.99 -4.53
N ILE A 68 6.27 -2.82 -4.13
CA ILE A 68 6.47 -3.23 -2.75
C ILE A 68 7.94 -2.96 -2.45
N VAL A 69 8.20 -2.17 -1.41
CA VAL A 69 9.55 -1.77 -1.06
C VAL A 69 9.83 -2.20 0.38
N ASP A 70 10.84 -3.05 0.55
CA ASP A 70 11.28 -3.44 1.88
C ASP A 70 12.19 -2.33 2.42
N ASP A 71 11.78 -1.74 3.54
CA ASP A 71 12.42 -0.57 4.11
C ASP A 71 13.20 -0.93 5.36
N GLY A 72 13.68 -2.17 5.41
CA GLY A 72 14.40 -2.69 6.53
C GLY A 72 13.63 -3.82 7.20
N PRO A 73 14.22 -4.45 8.23
CA PRO A 73 13.57 -5.56 8.93
C PRO A 73 12.22 -5.14 9.52
N GLY A 74 11.18 -5.92 9.24
CA GLY A 74 9.87 -5.69 9.80
C GLY A 74 9.17 -4.44 9.32
N ARG A 75 9.61 -3.87 8.20
CA ARG A 75 8.96 -2.68 7.67
C ARG A 75 8.90 -2.74 6.16
N THR A 76 7.70 -2.63 5.62
CA THR A 76 7.46 -2.71 4.18
C THR A 76 6.51 -1.60 3.76
N ARG A 77 6.80 -0.99 2.62
CA ARG A 77 5.93 0.01 2.01
C ARG A 77 5.26 -0.58 0.78
N TYR A 78 3.96 -0.36 0.68
CA TYR A 78 3.16 -0.83 -0.44
C TYR A 78 2.57 0.37 -1.15
N TYR A 79 2.66 0.38 -2.47
CA TYR A 79 2.14 1.46 -3.29
C TYR A 79 0.98 0.95 -4.12
N LEU A 80 -0.21 1.44 -3.81
CA LEU A 80 -1.46 1.00 -4.45
C LEU A 80 -2.09 2.18 -5.17
N ALA A 81 -2.46 1.99 -6.42
CA ALA A 81 -3.11 3.03 -7.19
C ALA A 81 -4.62 2.86 -7.16
N ARG A 82 -5.36 3.96 -7.14
CA ARG A 82 -6.80 3.94 -7.32
C ARG A 82 -7.12 3.63 -8.78
N LYS A 83 -7.92 2.64 -8.97
CA LYS A 83 -8.36 2.22 -10.29
C LYS A 83 -9.21 3.27 -10.99
#